data_26a547f56368abb7cb54ce1254de5e8d
#
_entry.id   26a547f56368abb7cb54ce1254de5e8d
#
_cell.length_a   1.000
_cell.length_b   1.000
_cell.length_c   1.000
_cell.angle_alpha   90.00
_cell.angle_beta   90.00
_cell.angle_gamma   90.00
#
_symmetry.space_group_name_H-M   'P 1'
#
loop_
_entity.id
_entity.type
_entity.pdbx_description
1 polymer ?
#
loop_
_entity_poly.entity_id
_entity_poly.type
_entity_poly.pdbx_seq_one_letter_code
_entity_poly.pdbx_strand_id
1 'polypeptide(L)'
;MNGFGLNPVPGQQRLSPDKTVLLLRNGPQQQRQIPLTQIRILIGRHDPPHTQVDLDLSDCETGDPPMVSRCHAVLQWQEGQLTLRDLGSRNGTRVNGEKLESLPDQPYSDIVVLQLGSRIKFGNLEFEVINSHE
;
A
#
# COMPACT_ATOMS: atom_id res chain seq x y z
N MET A 1 6.54 -12.35 -32.08
CA MET A 1 6.56 -12.72 -31.52
C MET A 1 6.42 -12.76 -30.79
N ASN A 2 6.33 -12.61 -30.97
CA ASN A 2 6.30 -12.93 -30.26
C ASN A 2 6.03 -13.45 -29.70
N GLY A 3 5.57 -13.34 -29.96
CA GLY A 3 5.17 -14.09 -29.16
C GLY A 3 5.85 -14.86 -28.63
N PHE A 4 6.34 -14.91 -28.55
CA PHE A 4 6.98 -15.62 -27.95
C PHE A 4 6.84 -15.96 -26.75
N GLY A 5 6.58 -16.83 -26.50
CA GLY A 5 6.62 -17.46 -25.28
C GLY A 5 7.47 -16.89 -24.25
N LEU A 6 8.00 -15.78 -24.53
CA LEU A 6 8.82 -15.07 -23.56
C LEU A 6 8.00 -14.19 -22.64
N ASN A 7 6.75 -13.96 -22.98
CA ASN A 7 5.91 -13.14 -22.14
C ASN A 7 5.34 -13.98 -21.01
N PRO A 8 5.35 -13.47 -19.79
CA PRO A 8 4.70 -14.18 -18.70
C PRO A 8 3.20 -14.30 -18.98
N VAL A 9 2.58 -15.25 -18.33
CA VAL A 9 1.13 -15.40 -18.39
C VAL A 9 0.50 -14.10 -17.93
N PRO A 10 -0.32 -13.44 -18.75
CA PRO A 10 -0.81 -12.11 -18.38
C PRO A 10 -1.47 -12.05 -17.02
N GLY A 11 -2.22 -13.06 -16.63
CA GLY A 11 -2.90 -13.05 -15.35
C GLY A 11 -1.96 -13.11 -14.16
N GLN A 12 -0.71 -13.51 -14.35
CA GLN A 12 0.24 -13.62 -13.25
C GLN A 12 0.95 -12.33 -12.94
N GLN A 13 1.07 -11.44 -13.92
CA GLN A 13 1.75 -10.18 -13.72
C GLN A 13 0.82 -9.00 -13.54
N ARG A 14 -0.41 -9.19 -13.91
CA ARG A 14 -1.38 -8.11 -13.79
C ARG A 14 -1.91 -8.05 -12.37
N LEU A 15 -1.97 -6.85 -11.83
CA LEU A 15 -2.61 -6.63 -10.54
C LEU A 15 -4.12 -6.62 -10.72
N SER A 16 -4.84 -7.16 -9.73
CA SER A 16 -6.29 -7.12 -9.75
C SER A 16 -6.82 -7.23 -8.32
N PRO A 17 -8.03 -6.68 -8.06
CA PRO A 17 -8.57 -6.71 -6.71
C PRO A 17 -8.78 -8.11 -6.14
N ASP A 18 -8.98 -9.11 -7.01
CA ASP A 18 -9.29 -10.45 -6.53
C ASP A 18 -8.06 -11.27 -6.19
N LYS A 19 -6.85 -10.83 -6.53
CA LYS A 19 -5.66 -11.61 -6.21
C LYS A 19 -4.48 -10.81 -5.71
N THR A 20 -4.49 -9.50 -5.85
CA THR A 20 -3.37 -8.67 -5.37
C THR A 20 -3.49 -8.45 -3.88
N VAL A 21 -2.37 -8.60 -3.17
CA VAL A 21 -2.32 -8.40 -1.73
C VAL A 21 -1.09 -7.56 -1.39
N LEU A 22 -1.13 -6.95 -0.21
CA LEU A 22 0.06 -6.38 0.40
C LEU A 22 0.66 -7.43 1.33
N LEU A 23 1.92 -7.75 1.12
CA LEU A 23 2.65 -8.68 1.98
C LEU A 23 3.48 -7.86 2.97
N LEU A 24 3.22 -8.03 4.25
CA LEU A 24 3.99 -7.34 5.29
C LEU A 24 5.36 -8.00 5.43
N ARG A 25 6.42 -7.20 5.32
CA ARG A 25 7.78 -7.71 5.26
C ARG A 25 8.55 -7.60 6.57
N ASN A 26 8.05 -6.83 7.53
CA ASN A 26 8.73 -6.68 8.80
C ASN A 26 7.72 -6.57 9.94
N GLY A 27 8.24 -6.47 11.17
CA GLY A 27 7.40 -6.34 12.34
C GLY A 27 6.89 -7.69 12.86
N PRO A 28 6.12 -7.66 13.97
CA PRO A 28 5.68 -8.90 14.61
C PRO A 28 4.68 -9.69 13.78
N GLN A 29 4.04 -9.05 12.81
CA GLN A 29 3.07 -9.72 11.95
C GLN A 29 3.60 -9.93 10.54
N GLN A 30 4.91 -9.97 10.38
CA GLN A 30 5.50 -10.17 9.06
C GLN A 30 4.95 -11.46 8.43
N GLN A 31 4.87 -11.46 7.10
CA GLN A 31 4.25 -12.48 6.27
C GLN A 31 2.72 -12.40 6.23
N ARG A 32 2.12 -11.46 6.96
CA ARG A 32 0.69 -11.23 6.84
C ARG A 32 0.38 -10.73 5.45
N GLN A 33 -0.65 -11.28 4.84
CA GLN A 33 -1.11 -10.86 3.51
C GLN A 33 -2.44 -10.14 3.67
N ILE A 34 -2.52 -8.95 3.10
CA ILE A 34 -3.69 -8.11 3.23
C ILE A 34 -4.36 -8.00 1.87
N PRO A 35 -5.54 -8.57 1.69
CA PRO A 35 -6.24 -8.48 0.41
C PRO A 35 -6.64 -7.05 0.08
N LEU A 36 -6.56 -6.70 -1.21
CA LEU A 36 -6.91 -5.37 -1.68
C LEU A 36 -8.19 -5.44 -2.51
N THR A 37 -9.26 -5.93 -1.89
CA THR A 37 -10.51 -6.19 -2.61
C THR A 37 -11.42 -4.99 -2.74
N GLN A 38 -11.21 -3.96 -1.94
CA GLN A 38 -12.03 -2.75 -2.00
C GLN A 38 -11.46 -1.79 -3.03
N ILE A 39 -12.34 -1.04 -3.66
CA ILE A 39 -11.90 -0.07 -4.67
C ILE A 39 -11.01 1.01 -4.04
N ARG A 40 -11.37 1.46 -2.85
CA ARG A 40 -10.62 2.48 -2.14
C ARG A 40 -10.35 1.99 -0.73
N ILE A 41 -9.09 2.05 -0.31
CA ILE A 41 -8.64 1.53 0.98
C ILE A 41 -7.88 2.63 1.70
N LEU A 42 -8.50 3.16 2.74
CA LEU A 42 -7.85 4.14 3.61
C LEU A 42 -6.98 3.41 4.61
N ILE A 43 -5.71 3.75 4.64
CA ILE A 43 -4.71 3.07 5.46
C ILE A 43 -4.29 3.98 6.59
N GLY A 44 -4.21 3.45 7.79
CA GLY A 44 -3.73 4.23 8.90
C GLY A 44 -3.83 3.51 10.22
N ARG A 45 -4.00 4.28 11.27
CA ARG A 45 -4.09 3.81 12.63
C ARG A 45 -5.46 4.14 13.18
N HIS A 46 -6.22 3.11 13.49
CA HIS A 46 -7.58 3.28 14.01
C HIS A 46 -7.55 4.04 15.34
N ASP A 47 -8.37 5.05 15.45
CA ASP A 47 -8.40 5.90 16.66
C ASP A 47 -9.84 6.37 16.90
N PRO A 48 -10.73 5.46 17.32
CA PRO A 48 -12.12 5.84 17.53
C PRO A 48 -12.26 6.77 18.74
N PRO A 49 -13.23 7.68 18.73
CA PRO A 49 -14.20 7.90 17.64
C PRO A 49 -13.68 8.83 16.55
N HIS A 50 -12.42 9.26 16.62
CA HIS A 50 -11.90 10.29 15.73
C HIS A 50 -11.60 9.78 14.33
N THR A 51 -11.08 8.56 14.23
CA THR A 51 -10.63 8.04 12.95
C THR A 51 -11.02 6.58 12.79
N GLN A 52 -11.62 6.26 11.65
CA GLN A 52 -11.85 4.89 11.23
C GLN A 52 -11.21 4.70 9.88
N VAL A 53 -10.40 3.67 9.74
CA VAL A 53 -9.69 3.37 8.51
C VAL A 53 -10.10 1.99 8.00
N ASP A 54 -9.90 1.77 6.70
CA ASP A 54 -10.22 0.48 6.11
C ASP A 54 -9.17 -0.56 6.44
N LEU A 55 -7.92 -0.14 6.49
CA LEU A 55 -6.81 -1.00 6.88
C LEU A 55 -6.11 -0.39 8.08
N ASP A 56 -6.28 -1.06 9.21
CA ASP A 56 -5.72 -0.59 10.48
C ASP A 56 -4.38 -1.28 10.72
N LEU A 57 -3.31 -0.50 10.80
CA LEU A 57 -1.96 -1.02 10.97
C LEU A 57 -1.49 -0.94 12.43
N SER A 58 -2.38 -0.63 13.37
CA SER A 58 -2.01 -0.51 14.78
C SER A 58 -1.31 -1.74 15.32
N ASP A 59 -1.83 -2.92 14.96
CA ASP A 59 -1.30 -4.18 15.46
C ASP A 59 0.00 -4.59 14.83
N CYS A 60 0.39 -3.92 13.76
CA CYS A 60 1.62 -4.24 13.05
C CYS A 60 2.83 -3.51 13.63
N GLU A 61 2.61 -2.47 14.39
CA GLU A 61 3.69 -1.65 14.94
C GLU A 61 4.03 -2.06 16.36
N THR A 62 5.30 -1.89 16.73
CA THR A 62 5.75 -2.10 18.11
C THR A 62 6.27 -0.83 18.75
N GLY A 63 6.40 0.24 17.98
CA GLY A 63 6.99 1.47 18.49
C GLY A 63 6.02 2.31 19.31
N ASP A 64 6.57 3.15 20.18
CA ASP A 64 5.82 4.11 20.96
C ASP A 64 6.64 5.40 21.00
N PRO A 65 6.15 6.49 20.37
CA PRO A 65 4.83 6.61 19.75
C PRO A 65 4.73 5.87 18.41
N PRO A 66 3.50 5.62 17.95
CA PRO A 66 3.32 4.97 16.65
C PRO A 66 3.86 5.81 15.50
N MET A 67 4.40 5.14 14.50
CA MET A 67 4.95 5.81 13.32
C MET A 67 3.91 5.98 12.21
N VAL A 68 2.88 5.15 12.21
CA VAL A 68 1.80 5.27 11.22
C VAL A 68 0.81 6.31 11.69
N SER A 69 0.48 7.24 10.81
CA SER A 69 -0.49 8.30 11.11
C SER A 69 -1.91 7.73 11.11
N ARG A 70 -2.84 8.43 11.78
CA ARG A 70 -4.24 8.00 11.81
C ARG A 70 -4.82 7.90 10.41
N CYS A 71 -4.58 8.89 9.56
CA CYS A 71 -4.90 8.84 8.13
C CYS A 71 -3.59 8.96 7.40
N HIS A 72 -3.01 7.81 7.02
CA HIS A 72 -1.65 7.79 6.51
C HIS A 72 -1.60 7.87 4.98
N ALA A 73 -2.36 7.02 4.32
CA ALA A 73 -2.31 6.91 2.87
C ALA A 73 -3.62 6.30 2.36
N VAL A 74 -3.82 6.38 1.06
CA VAL A 74 -4.97 5.75 0.43
C VAL A 74 -4.49 4.95 -0.78
N LEU A 75 -4.94 3.70 -0.86
CA LEU A 75 -4.82 2.87 -2.05
C LEU A 75 -6.13 2.93 -2.79
N GLN A 76 -6.04 2.96 -4.11
CA GLN A 76 -7.25 3.03 -4.91
C GLN A 76 -7.03 2.33 -6.24
N TRP A 77 -8.01 1.52 -6.63
CA TRP A 77 -8.05 0.90 -7.94
C TRP A 77 -8.68 1.90 -8.91
N GLN A 78 -7.96 2.26 -9.95
CA GLN A 78 -8.44 3.19 -10.98
C GLN A 78 -8.12 2.61 -12.33
N GLU A 79 -9.16 2.30 -13.10
CA GLU A 79 -8.99 1.81 -14.46
C GLU A 79 -8.01 0.64 -14.56
N GLY A 80 -8.16 -0.30 -13.63
CA GLY A 80 -7.32 -1.49 -13.63
C GLY A 80 -5.94 -1.29 -13.03
N GLN A 81 -5.62 -0.11 -12.55
CA GLN A 81 -4.33 0.19 -11.92
C GLN A 81 -4.50 0.40 -10.42
N LEU A 82 -3.50 -0.03 -9.67
CA LEU A 82 -3.46 0.22 -8.23
C LEU A 82 -2.64 1.47 -7.98
N THR A 83 -3.25 2.45 -7.34
CA THR A 83 -2.60 3.73 -7.07
C THR A 83 -2.46 3.96 -5.58
N LEU A 84 -1.50 4.80 -5.22
CA LEU A 84 -1.21 5.13 -3.83
C LEU A 84 -0.99 6.62 -3.70
N ARG A 85 -1.52 7.20 -2.62
CA ARG A 85 -1.32 8.62 -2.30
C ARG A 85 -1.07 8.74 -0.80
N ASP A 86 -0.05 9.49 -0.42
CA ASP A 86 0.17 9.87 0.97
C ASP A 86 -0.78 11.00 1.34
N LEU A 87 -1.36 10.94 2.52
CA LEU A 87 -2.37 11.89 2.96
C LEU A 87 -1.79 12.93 3.94
N GLY A 88 -0.50 13.23 3.80
CA GLY A 88 0.15 14.16 4.70
C GLY A 88 0.60 13.48 5.98
N SER A 89 1.04 12.24 5.87
CA SER A 89 1.45 11.48 7.03
C SER A 89 2.66 12.11 7.70
N ARG A 90 2.77 11.90 9.02
CA ARG A 90 3.82 12.52 9.81
C ARG A 90 5.18 11.95 9.46
N ASN A 91 5.26 10.65 9.28
CA ASN A 91 6.54 9.98 9.07
C ASN A 91 6.75 9.52 7.63
N GLY A 92 5.81 9.84 6.75
CA GLY A 92 5.97 9.66 5.32
C GLY A 92 5.58 8.30 4.80
N THR A 93 5.42 8.27 3.49
CA THR A 93 5.17 7.07 2.70
C THR A 93 6.26 7.00 1.65
N ARG A 94 6.87 5.83 1.49
CA ARG A 94 7.91 5.62 0.47
C ARG A 94 7.48 4.51 -0.47
N VAL A 95 7.82 4.69 -1.74
CA VAL A 95 7.59 3.66 -2.75
C VAL A 95 8.94 3.39 -3.41
N ASN A 96 9.41 2.16 -3.30
CA ASN A 96 10.70 1.74 -3.84
C ASN A 96 11.82 2.66 -3.36
N GLY A 97 11.73 3.08 -2.10
CA GLY A 97 12.75 3.91 -1.47
C GLY A 97 12.57 5.40 -1.63
N GLU A 98 11.64 5.84 -2.47
CA GLU A 98 11.43 7.26 -2.71
C GLU A 98 10.24 7.77 -1.91
N LYS A 99 10.45 8.86 -1.20
CA LYS A 99 9.40 9.46 -0.40
C LYS A 99 8.41 10.19 -1.30
N LEU A 100 7.13 10.01 -1.02
CA LEU A 100 6.06 10.73 -1.72
C LEU A 100 5.95 12.12 -1.09
N GLU A 101 6.25 13.14 -1.89
CA GLU A 101 6.22 14.51 -1.40
C GLU A 101 4.84 15.13 -1.61
N SER A 102 4.45 16.00 -0.68
CA SER A 102 3.19 16.71 -0.80
C SER A 102 3.22 17.62 -2.02
N LEU A 103 2.08 17.71 -2.70
CA LEU A 103 1.92 18.66 -3.79
C LEU A 103 1.95 20.09 -3.24
N PRO A 104 2.34 21.07 -4.06
CA PRO A 104 2.32 22.46 -3.62
C PRO A 104 0.93 22.84 -3.12
N ASP A 105 0.89 23.45 -1.96
CA ASP A 105 -0.34 23.96 -1.34
C ASP A 105 -1.37 22.88 -1.03
N GLN A 106 -0.95 21.60 -0.98
CA GLN A 106 -1.84 20.50 -0.65
C GLN A 106 -1.24 19.67 0.47
N PRO A 107 -2.09 19.11 1.35
CA PRO A 107 -1.58 18.22 2.39
C PRO A 107 -1.25 16.82 1.92
N TYR A 108 -1.55 16.49 0.67
CA TYR A 108 -1.38 15.14 0.15
C TYR A 108 -0.41 15.13 -1.02
N SER A 109 0.13 13.95 -1.31
CA SER A 109 1.07 13.76 -2.40
C SER A 109 0.34 13.57 -3.73
N ASP A 110 1.09 13.57 -4.82
CA ASP A 110 0.55 13.11 -6.09
C ASP A 110 0.27 11.61 -5.99
N ILE A 111 -0.49 11.11 -6.94
CA ILE A 111 -0.81 9.70 -7.04
C ILE A 111 0.35 8.98 -7.75
N VAL A 112 0.76 7.83 -7.22
CA VAL A 112 1.72 6.98 -7.92
C VAL A 112 1.07 5.65 -8.24
N VAL A 113 1.45 5.08 -9.38
CA VAL A 113 0.95 3.79 -9.82
C VAL A 113 1.88 2.71 -9.29
N LEU A 114 1.30 1.70 -8.65
CA LEU A 114 2.06 0.58 -8.11
C LEU A 114 2.09 -0.56 -9.11
N GLN A 115 3.13 -1.35 -9.01
CA GLN A 115 3.31 -2.50 -9.88
C GLN A 115 3.60 -3.73 -9.03
N LEU A 116 3.54 -4.88 -9.67
CA LEU A 116 3.93 -6.11 -9.00
C LEU A 116 5.37 -5.97 -8.51
N GLY A 117 5.59 -6.26 -7.24
CA GLY A 117 6.90 -6.13 -6.63
C GLY A 117 7.21 -4.76 -6.03
N SER A 118 6.31 -3.79 -6.19
CA SER A 118 6.53 -2.49 -5.55
C SER A 118 6.69 -2.65 -4.05
N ARG A 119 7.66 -1.93 -3.49
CA ARG A 119 7.90 -1.90 -2.05
C ARG A 119 7.34 -0.61 -1.49
N ILE A 120 6.53 -0.73 -0.45
CA ILE A 120 5.89 0.43 0.16
C ILE A 120 6.29 0.47 1.62
N LYS A 121 6.56 1.68 2.11
CA LYS A 121 6.89 1.87 3.51
C LYS A 121 5.96 2.91 4.10
N PHE A 122 5.19 2.52 5.11
CA PHE A 122 4.35 3.44 5.89
C PHE A 122 5.01 3.59 7.26
N GLY A 123 5.60 4.76 7.53
CA GLY A 123 6.39 4.87 8.74
C GLY A 123 7.54 3.87 8.69
N ASN A 124 7.54 2.91 9.60
CA ASN A 124 8.55 1.84 9.62
C ASN A 124 8.07 0.51 9.09
N LEU A 125 6.80 0.42 8.69
CA LEU A 125 6.24 -0.84 8.19
C LEU A 125 6.49 -0.96 6.70
N GLU A 126 7.02 -2.11 6.28
CA GLU A 126 7.37 -2.37 4.90
C GLU A 126 6.47 -3.43 4.30
N PHE A 127 5.95 -3.13 3.13
CA PHE A 127 5.06 -4.03 2.40
C PHE A 127 5.57 -4.23 0.99
N GLU A 128 5.16 -5.33 0.40
CA GLU A 128 5.42 -5.63 -1.00
C GLU A 128 4.10 -5.95 -1.69
N VAL A 129 3.94 -5.43 -2.90
CA VAL A 129 2.74 -5.72 -3.71
C VAL A 129 2.98 -7.03 -4.44
N ILE A 130 2.18 -8.03 -4.11
CA ILE A 130 2.29 -9.35 -4.75
C ILE A 130 0.90 -9.84 -5.15
N ASN A 131 0.87 -10.86 -6.00
CA ASN A 131 -0.36 -11.59 -6.27
C ASN A 131 -0.36 -12.85 -5.41
N SER A 132 -1.49 -13.07 -4.76
CA SER A 132 -1.65 -14.24 -3.92
C SER A 132 -1.67 -15.51 -4.77
N HIS A 133 -1.04 -16.55 -4.27
CA HIS A 133 -1.12 -17.88 -4.88
C HIS A 133 -2.28 -18.62 -4.26
N GLU A 134 -3.07 -19.22 -5.11
CA GLU A 134 -4.21 -20.00 -4.63
C GLU A 134 -3.97 -21.46 -4.74
#